data_3168175d47b91f48e34156a0917f60b2
#
_entry.id   3168175d47b91f48e34156a0917f60b2
#
_cell.length_a   1.000
_cell.length_b   1.000
_cell.length_c   1.000
_cell.angle_alpha   90.00
_cell.angle_beta   90.00
_cell.angle_gamma   90.00
#
_symmetry.space_group_name_H-M   'P 1'
#
loop_
_entity.id
_entity.type
_entity.pdbx_description
1 polymer ?
#
loop_
_entity_poly.entity_id
_entity_poly.type
_entity_poly.pdbx_seq_one_letter_code
_entity_poly.pdbx_strand_id
1 'polypeptide(L)'
;MLHRFMTLALAAVAVVLAAGPASAQAVSEHPVAGFPHAKVYTLPGVQPRPVVVILHGADGGTEAGDRFGPILARMGYAAVGLPYYSPDWGDYGPPKALAELPGSFLDIRVDQIGELREALRAMPGVDVERFGLLGASKGSEMALIAASRYPWIDSVVAYTPTDVVWEGWGLEVVEAEGTRSSFSFAGQPLAFMPYRGFVEGLLAGPAADLRAIHENGRADHPEREASARIPVEAYPGALMVIAGGRDAQWNSTSAADAIVRARTDAGLPTESLIYPEAGHDLVGDGGPRDTARSGGTPQDNAAARQDAWPKVVAFLARTLTPER
;
A
#
# COMPACT_ATOMS: atom_id res chain seq x y z
N MET A 1 -15.37 -13.86 86.91
CA MET A 1 -14.29 -14.30 86.01
C MET A 1 -14.50 -13.64 84.68
N LEU A 2 -13.71 -12.56 84.44
CA LEU A 2 -13.82 -11.74 83.24
C LEU A 2 -12.85 -12.27 82.19
N HIS A 3 -13.39 -12.66 81.00
CA HIS A 3 -12.57 -12.94 79.84
C HIS A 3 -12.50 -11.71 78.94
N ARG A 4 -11.31 -11.14 78.84
CA ARG A 4 -11.00 -10.05 77.84
C ARG A 4 -10.72 -10.68 76.50
N PHE A 5 -11.49 -10.39 75.47
CA PHE A 5 -11.14 -10.61 74.09
C PHE A 5 -10.35 -9.41 73.56
N MET A 6 -9.14 -9.66 73.13
CA MET A 6 -8.30 -8.72 72.44
C MET A 6 -8.51 -8.90 70.93
N THR A 7 -9.13 -7.93 70.28
CA THR A 7 -9.29 -7.88 68.83
C THR A 7 -8.03 -7.22 68.21
N LEU A 8 -7.26 -7.99 67.43
CA LEU A 8 -6.18 -7.46 66.57
C LEU A 8 -6.83 -6.90 65.29
N ALA A 9 -6.69 -5.63 65.05
CA ALA A 9 -7.03 -4.97 63.78
C ALA A 9 -5.80 -5.06 62.86
N LEU A 10 -5.86 -5.87 61.78
CA LEU A 10 -4.91 -5.83 60.71
C LEU A 10 -5.21 -4.61 59.79
N ALA A 11 -4.38 -3.63 59.78
CA ALA A 11 -4.39 -2.55 58.79
C ALA A 11 -3.79 -3.04 57.50
N ALA A 12 -4.60 -3.29 56.47
CA ALA A 12 -4.14 -3.53 55.10
C ALA A 12 -3.74 -2.19 54.45
N VAL A 13 -2.44 -1.98 54.23
CA VAL A 13 -1.94 -0.85 53.44
C VAL A 13 -2.12 -1.19 51.96
N ALA A 14 -3.14 -0.63 51.33
CA ALA A 14 -3.30 -0.67 49.88
C ALA A 14 -2.29 0.28 49.22
N VAL A 15 -1.23 -0.28 48.63
CA VAL A 15 -0.34 0.48 47.76
C VAL A 15 -1.07 0.68 46.42
N VAL A 16 -1.67 1.84 46.24
CA VAL A 16 -2.19 2.31 44.94
C VAL A 16 -0.97 2.71 44.11
N LEU A 17 -0.52 1.82 43.25
CA LEU A 17 0.39 2.18 42.16
C LEU A 17 -0.39 3.09 41.21
N ALA A 18 -0.21 4.41 41.31
CA ALA A 18 -0.69 5.35 40.33
C ALA A 18 0.07 5.08 39.02
N ALA A 19 -0.55 4.35 38.10
CA ALA A 19 -0.11 4.34 36.70
C ALA A 19 -0.30 5.77 36.19
N GLY A 20 0.80 6.53 36.12
CA GLY A 20 0.81 7.82 35.42
C GLY A 20 0.36 7.61 33.97
N PRO A 21 -0.22 8.64 33.32
CA PRO A 21 -0.60 8.54 31.92
C PRO A 21 0.63 8.08 31.12
N ALA A 22 0.53 6.93 30.46
CA ALA A 22 1.55 6.47 29.54
C ALA A 22 1.74 7.57 28.49
N SER A 23 2.83 8.31 28.59
CA SER A 23 3.22 9.31 27.59
C SER A 23 3.29 8.57 26.27
N ALA A 24 2.43 8.92 25.31
CA ALA A 24 2.45 8.35 23.98
C ALA A 24 3.87 8.56 23.42
N GLN A 25 4.62 7.46 23.24
CA GLN A 25 5.99 7.55 22.75
C GLN A 25 6.00 8.27 21.41
N ALA A 26 6.82 9.29 21.26
CA ALA A 26 6.97 10.04 20.02
C ALA A 26 7.56 9.09 18.96
N VAL A 27 6.96 9.09 17.77
CA VAL A 27 7.50 8.37 16.61
C VAL A 27 8.75 9.11 16.14
N SER A 28 9.83 8.38 15.91
CA SER A 28 11.05 8.88 15.31
C SER A 28 11.02 8.67 13.80
N GLU A 29 11.56 9.64 13.06
CA GLU A 29 11.68 9.60 11.61
C GLU A 29 13.16 9.56 11.24
N HIS A 30 13.54 8.66 10.34
CA HIS A 30 14.91 8.51 9.87
C HIS A 30 14.94 8.45 8.35
N PRO A 31 15.81 9.20 7.68
CA PRO A 31 15.98 9.08 6.22
C PRO A 31 16.59 7.73 5.86
N VAL A 32 16.28 7.25 4.65
CA VAL A 32 16.87 6.03 4.10
C VAL A 32 17.98 6.40 3.13
N ALA A 33 19.18 5.90 3.37
CA ALA A 33 20.33 6.18 2.52
C ALA A 33 20.10 5.66 1.08
N GLY A 34 20.36 6.50 0.09
CA GLY A 34 20.17 6.16 -1.32
C GLY A 34 18.73 6.25 -1.83
N PHE A 35 17.76 6.60 -0.96
CA PHE A 35 16.36 6.77 -1.33
C PHE A 35 15.87 8.18 -1.01
N PRO A 36 15.89 9.10 -1.97
CA PRO A 36 15.44 10.46 -1.75
C PRO A 36 14.01 10.50 -1.20
N HIS A 37 13.81 11.30 -0.15
CA HIS A 37 12.52 11.50 0.52
C HIS A 37 11.91 10.27 1.21
N ALA A 38 12.52 9.07 1.12
CA ALA A 38 12.07 7.92 1.88
C ALA A 38 12.42 8.07 3.37
N LYS A 39 11.47 7.69 4.22
CA LYS A 39 11.61 7.76 5.69
C LYS A 39 11.21 6.44 6.34
N VAL A 40 11.95 6.05 7.37
CA VAL A 40 11.55 4.99 8.30
C VAL A 40 10.96 5.66 9.55
N TYR A 41 9.77 5.22 9.91
CA TYR A 41 9.05 5.62 11.12
C TYR A 41 9.13 4.49 12.15
N THR A 42 9.66 4.77 13.35
CA THR A 42 9.78 3.80 14.43
C THR A 42 9.42 4.40 15.78
N LEU A 43 9.00 3.57 16.72
CA LEU A 43 9.02 3.95 18.13
C LEU A 43 10.45 3.83 18.69
N PRO A 44 10.83 4.63 19.70
CA PRO A 44 12.10 4.47 20.39
C PRO A 44 12.28 3.04 20.94
N GLY A 45 13.53 2.58 20.98
CA GLY A 45 13.91 1.26 21.49
C GLY A 45 14.76 0.50 20.48
N VAL A 46 15.45 -0.54 20.97
CA VAL A 46 16.44 -1.31 20.19
C VAL A 46 15.92 -2.66 19.68
N GLN A 47 14.66 -3.00 19.98
CA GLN A 47 14.10 -4.28 19.51
C GLN A 47 13.86 -4.23 18.01
N PRO A 48 14.35 -5.22 17.24
CA PRO A 48 14.10 -5.29 15.81
C PRO A 48 12.60 -5.40 15.50
N ARG A 49 12.13 -4.57 14.56
CA ARG A 49 10.73 -4.46 14.16
C ARG A 49 10.54 -4.90 12.73
N PRO A 50 9.47 -5.67 12.44
CA PRO A 50 9.13 -6.03 11.07
C PRO A 50 8.96 -4.79 10.20
N VAL A 51 9.38 -4.88 8.95
CA VAL A 51 9.21 -3.79 7.98
C VAL A 51 7.82 -3.83 7.37
N VAL A 52 7.20 -2.65 7.23
CA VAL A 52 6.05 -2.45 6.34
C VAL A 52 6.33 -1.26 5.44
N VAL A 53 6.50 -1.51 4.14
CA VAL A 53 6.70 -0.46 3.13
C VAL A 53 5.35 0.04 2.64
N ILE A 54 5.16 1.35 2.67
CA ILE A 54 3.96 2.04 2.20
C ILE A 54 4.23 2.56 0.80
N LEU A 55 3.45 2.07 -0.17
CA LEU A 55 3.54 2.42 -1.59
C LEU A 55 2.32 3.26 -1.99
N HIS A 56 2.57 4.52 -2.38
CA HIS A 56 1.53 5.47 -2.79
C HIS A 56 0.89 5.09 -4.14
N GLY A 57 -0.23 5.71 -4.48
CA GLY A 57 -0.90 5.59 -5.77
C GLY A 57 -0.31 6.52 -6.84
N ALA A 58 -1.14 6.85 -7.84
CA ALA A 58 -0.80 7.76 -8.94
C ALA A 58 -0.61 9.22 -8.49
N ASP A 59 -1.02 9.56 -7.29
CA ASP A 59 -0.82 10.85 -6.63
C ASP A 59 0.66 11.15 -6.38
N GLY A 60 1.49 10.13 -6.15
CA GLY A 60 2.92 10.29 -5.92
C GLY A 60 3.26 10.93 -4.57
N GLY A 61 4.51 11.35 -4.43
CA GLY A 61 4.96 12.14 -3.28
C GLY A 61 5.12 11.37 -1.97
N THR A 62 5.21 12.12 -0.86
CA THR A 62 5.47 11.55 0.48
C THR A 62 4.21 11.34 1.32
N GLU A 63 3.05 11.86 0.91
CA GLU A 63 1.85 11.94 1.76
C GLU A 63 1.38 10.60 2.32
N ALA A 64 1.45 9.52 1.53
CA ALA A 64 1.08 8.19 2.01
C ALA A 64 1.99 7.72 3.15
N GLY A 65 3.30 7.90 2.99
CA GLY A 65 4.30 7.61 4.01
C GLY A 65 4.13 8.47 5.26
N ASP A 66 4.01 9.77 5.09
CA ASP A 66 3.87 10.75 6.19
C ASP A 66 2.58 10.51 6.99
N ARG A 67 1.51 10.03 6.34
CA ARG A 67 0.24 9.70 6.97
C ARG A 67 0.25 8.36 7.69
N PHE A 68 0.63 7.29 7.01
CA PHE A 68 0.51 5.92 7.53
C PHE A 68 1.74 5.43 8.29
N GLY A 69 2.91 5.99 8.02
CA GLY A 69 4.16 5.66 8.70
C GLY A 69 4.06 5.77 10.22
N PRO A 70 3.66 6.93 10.78
CA PRO A 70 3.49 7.08 12.23
C PRO A 70 2.42 6.14 12.83
N ILE A 71 1.37 5.81 12.08
CA ILE A 71 0.31 4.91 12.53
C ILE A 71 0.86 3.49 12.68
N LEU A 72 1.52 2.97 11.64
CA LEU A 72 2.11 1.63 11.65
C LEU A 72 3.28 1.52 12.63
N ALA A 73 4.07 2.59 12.80
CA ALA A 73 5.13 2.64 13.81
C ALA A 73 4.59 2.45 15.24
N ARG A 74 3.45 3.08 15.57
CA ARG A 74 2.77 2.89 16.88
C ARG A 74 2.22 1.47 17.05
N MET A 75 2.00 0.75 15.95
CA MET A 75 1.60 -0.66 15.98
C MET A 75 2.80 -1.62 16.09
N GLY A 76 4.03 -1.09 16.16
CA GLY A 76 5.24 -1.88 16.39
C GLY A 76 6.05 -2.23 15.16
N TYR A 77 5.75 -1.63 14.00
CA TYR A 77 6.50 -1.82 12.75
C TYR A 77 7.64 -0.79 12.59
N ALA A 78 8.64 -1.15 11.80
CA ALA A 78 9.48 -0.21 11.10
C ALA A 78 8.75 0.15 9.80
N ALA A 79 7.93 1.21 9.86
CA ALA A 79 7.13 1.61 8.72
C ALA A 79 7.95 2.49 7.78
N VAL A 80 7.95 2.18 6.48
CA VAL A 80 8.75 2.88 5.49
C VAL A 80 7.85 3.55 4.47
N GLY A 81 7.84 4.87 4.43
CA GLY A 81 7.27 5.61 3.31
C GLY A 81 8.26 5.62 2.16
N LEU A 82 7.93 4.99 1.05
CA LEU A 82 8.77 4.96 -0.15
C LEU A 82 8.11 5.79 -1.27
N PRO A 83 8.48 7.07 -1.43
CA PRO A 83 8.10 7.82 -2.62
C PRO A 83 8.96 7.34 -3.80
N TYR A 84 8.33 6.98 -4.91
CA TYR A 84 8.99 6.47 -6.11
C TYR A 84 8.57 7.20 -7.39
N TYR A 85 7.69 8.18 -7.26
CA TYR A 85 7.16 9.00 -8.33
C TYR A 85 6.70 10.35 -7.75
N SER A 86 6.90 11.42 -8.50
CA SER A 86 6.36 12.75 -8.19
C SER A 86 5.92 13.40 -9.50
N PRO A 87 4.60 13.56 -9.75
CA PRO A 87 4.09 13.96 -11.05
C PRO A 87 4.66 15.28 -11.51
N ASP A 88 5.05 15.33 -12.80
CA ASP A 88 5.47 16.52 -13.50
C ASP A 88 4.66 16.63 -14.80
N TRP A 89 3.76 17.61 -14.84
CA TRP A 89 2.92 17.88 -16.00
C TRP A 89 3.35 19.15 -16.75
N GLY A 90 4.52 19.70 -16.40
CA GLY A 90 5.03 20.94 -17.01
C GLY A 90 4.02 22.08 -16.90
N ASP A 91 3.70 22.70 -18.02
CA ASP A 91 2.74 23.81 -18.09
C ASP A 91 1.26 23.37 -17.91
N TYR A 92 0.98 22.06 -17.92
CA TYR A 92 -0.37 21.50 -17.80
C TYR A 92 -0.79 21.16 -16.37
N GLY A 93 0.10 21.36 -15.38
CA GLY A 93 -0.17 20.99 -13.99
C GLY A 93 0.69 21.72 -12.97
N PRO A 94 0.57 21.36 -11.70
CA PRO A 94 1.43 21.92 -10.67
C PRO A 94 2.90 21.54 -10.91
N PRO A 95 3.84 22.38 -10.47
CA PRO A 95 5.26 22.08 -10.58
C PRO A 95 5.60 20.81 -9.81
N LYS A 96 6.62 20.07 -10.29
CA LYS A 96 7.12 18.85 -9.65
C LYS A 96 7.56 19.12 -8.21
N ALA A 97 6.94 18.39 -7.26
CA ALA A 97 7.18 18.61 -5.84
C ALA A 97 8.52 18.02 -5.36
N LEU A 98 8.95 16.87 -5.93
CA LEU A 98 10.15 16.14 -5.53
C LEU A 98 11.06 15.94 -6.74
N ALA A 99 12.05 16.83 -6.87
CA ALA A 99 12.88 16.95 -8.07
C ALA A 99 13.67 15.68 -8.43
N GLU A 100 14.07 14.90 -7.41
CA GLU A 100 14.91 13.71 -7.59
C GLU A 100 14.14 12.46 -8.05
N LEU A 101 12.79 12.50 -8.02
CA LEU A 101 11.95 11.37 -8.42
C LEU A 101 11.55 11.47 -9.90
N PRO A 102 11.21 10.35 -10.55
CA PRO A 102 10.60 10.37 -11.87
C PRO A 102 9.35 11.26 -11.92
N GLY A 103 9.23 12.11 -12.94
CA GLY A 103 8.07 12.99 -13.17
C GLY A 103 6.96 12.33 -13.96
N SER A 104 7.31 11.33 -14.77
CA SER A 104 6.40 10.48 -15.54
C SER A 104 6.30 9.10 -14.92
N PHE A 105 5.14 8.47 -15.01
CA PHE A 105 4.91 7.12 -14.53
C PHE A 105 5.28 6.10 -15.63
N LEU A 106 6.58 6.10 -15.99
CA LEU A 106 7.13 5.30 -17.08
C LEU A 106 8.33 4.49 -16.56
N ASP A 107 8.26 3.18 -16.78
CA ASP A 107 9.33 2.24 -16.42
C ASP A 107 9.83 2.39 -14.97
N ILE A 108 8.92 2.70 -14.05
CA ILE A 108 9.24 2.80 -12.61
C ILE A 108 9.87 1.48 -12.16
N ARG A 109 11.07 1.57 -11.59
CA ARG A 109 11.87 0.41 -11.22
C ARG A 109 11.28 -0.33 -10.02
N VAL A 110 10.86 -1.57 -10.21
CA VAL A 110 10.43 -2.45 -9.11
C VAL A 110 11.65 -2.94 -8.30
N ASP A 111 12.82 -3.01 -8.91
CA ASP A 111 14.10 -3.39 -8.28
C ASP A 111 14.39 -2.60 -7.01
N GLN A 112 13.93 -1.35 -6.92
CA GLN A 112 14.12 -0.50 -5.75
C GLN A 112 13.57 -1.12 -4.45
N ILE A 113 12.64 -2.07 -4.51
CA ILE A 113 12.15 -2.79 -3.31
C ILE A 113 13.26 -3.68 -2.75
N GLY A 114 14.01 -4.38 -3.60
CA GLY A 114 15.17 -5.17 -3.19
C GLY A 114 16.31 -4.30 -2.66
N GLU A 115 16.60 -3.20 -3.36
CA GLU A 115 17.62 -2.21 -2.97
C GLU A 115 17.25 -1.56 -1.62
N LEU A 116 15.97 -1.23 -1.42
CA LEU A 116 15.46 -0.70 -0.15
C LEU A 116 15.68 -1.68 1.01
N ARG A 117 15.37 -2.97 0.81
CA ARG A 117 15.62 -4.00 1.83
C ARG A 117 17.08 -4.02 2.27
N GLU A 118 18.01 -3.94 1.33
CA GLU A 118 19.44 -3.92 1.67
C GLU A 118 19.86 -2.62 2.39
N ALA A 119 19.32 -1.47 2.01
CA ALA A 119 19.56 -0.22 2.72
C ALA A 119 19.02 -0.26 4.17
N LEU A 120 17.85 -0.85 4.36
CA LEU A 120 17.23 -1.00 5.68
C LEU A 120 17.97 -1.99 6.59
N ARG A 121 18.65 -3.00 6.03
CA ARG A 121 19.44 -3.99 6.79
C ARG A 121 20.51 -3.34 7.67
N ALA A 122 21.04 -2.21 7.25
CA ALA A 122 22.04 -1.45 8.01
C ALA A 122 21.43 -0.57 9.12
N MET A 123 20.09 -0.45 9.20
CA MET A 123 19.44 0.44 10.16
C MET A 123 19.17 -0.28 11.49
N PRO A 124 19.62 0.28 12.62
CA PRO A 124 19.35 -0.30 13.93
C PRO A 124 17.86 -0.42 14.23
N GLY A 125 17.43 -1.54 14.79
CA GLY A 125 16.03 -1.75 15.19
C GLY A 125 15.07 -2.07 14.03
N VAL A 126 15.60 -2.36 12.85
CA VAL A 126 14.83 -2.82 11.67
C VAL A 126 15.09 -4.30 11.42
N ASP A 127 14.03 -5.07 11.27
CA ASP A 127 14.08 -6.49 10.93
C ASP A 127 13.62 -6.74 9.50
N VAL A 128 14.55 -6.78 8.58
CA VAL A 128 14.31 -6.99 7.15
C VAL A 128 14.01 -8.44 6.77
N GLU A 129 14.10 -9.38 7.72
CA GLU A 129 13.71 -10.78 7.51
C GLU A 129 12.18 -10.98 7.67
N ARG A 130 11.48 -9.96 8.17
CA ARG A 130 10.02 -9.86 8.22
C ARG A 130 9.60 -8.62 7.46
N PHE A 131 9.18 -8.82 6.21
CA PHE A 131 9.00 -7.73 5.26
C PHE A 131 7.63 -7.74 4.62
N GLY A 132 6.86 -6.68 4.83
CA GLY A 132 5.54 -6.50 4.26
C GLY A 132 5.46 -5.28 3.34
N LEU A 133 4.51 -5.34 2.39
CA LEU A 133 4.15 -4.23 1.52
C LEU A 133 2.67 -3.86 1.75
N LEU A 134 2.40 -2.57 1.80
CA LEU A 134 1.06 -2.01 1.81
C LEU A 134 0.97 -1.02 0.66
N GLY A 135 0.22 -1.37 -0.38
CA GLY A 135 0.09 -0.55 -1.57
C GLY A 135 -1.37 -0.22 -1.90
N ALA A 136 -1.61 0.94 -2.49
CA ALA A 136 -2.91 1.34 -2.98
C ALA A 136 -2.83 1.77 -4.45
N SER A 137 -3.84 1.39 -5.25
CA SER A 137 -3.88 1.81 -6.65
C SER A 137 -2.60 1.39 -7.39
N LYS A 138 -1.87 2.29 -8.02
CA LYS A 138 -0.56 1.99 -8.64
C LYS A 138 0.47 1.44 -7.65
N GLY A 139 0.37 1.80 -6.36
CA GLY A 139 1.18 1.19 -5.32
C GLY A 139 0.82 -0.28 -5.04
N SER A 140 -0.44 -0.67 -5.22
CA SER A 140 -0.85 -2.07 -5.14
C SER A 140 -0.33 -2.88 -6.33
N GLU A 141 -0.34 -2.30 -7.54
CA GLU A 141 0.26 -2.88 -8.73
C GLU A 141 1.76 -3.14 -8.51
N MET A 142 2.50 -2.14 -8.03
CA MET A 142 3.92 -2.28 -7.67
C MET A 142 4.16 -3.35 -6.61
N ALA A 143 3.32 -3.41 -5.56
CA ALA A 143 3.43 -4.39 -4.50
C ALA A 143 3.25 -5.83 -5.02
N LEU A 144 2.25 -6.05 -5.87
CA LEU A 144 1.98 -7.36 -6.46
C LEU A 144 3.09 -7.79 -7.43
N ILE A 145 3.62 -6.85 -8.24
CA ILE A 145 4.77 -7.14 -9.12
C ILE A 145 5.98 -7.50 -8.27
N ALA A 146 6.32 -6.69 -7.25
CA ALA A 146 7.46 -6.96 -6.38
C ALA A 146 7.34 -8.32 -5.68
N ALA A 147 6.16 -8.64 -5.14
CA ALA A 147 5.89 -9.93 -4.49
C ALA A 147 6.09 -11.12 -5.44
N SER A 148 5.70 -10.99 -6.70
CA SER A 148 5.91 -12.04 -7.70
C SER A 148 7.39 -12.24 -8.09
N ARG A 149 8.27 -11.31 -7.73
CA ARG A 149 9.72 -11.33 -8.03
C ARG A 149 10.59 -11.64 -6.81
N TYR A 150 10.09 -11.31 -5.63
CA TYR A 150 10.84 -11.40 -4.38
C TYR A 150 10.14 -12.33 -3.39
N PRO A 151 10.51 -13.64 -3.36
CA PRO A 151 9.86 -14.63 -2.50
C PRO A 151 10.11 -14.41 -1.00
N TRP A 152 11.03 -13.51 -0.64
CA TRP A 152 11.31 -13.10 0.73
C TRP A 152 10.34 -12.03 1.27
N ILE A 153 9.38 -11.56 0.49
CA ILE A 153 8.29 -10.71 0.98
C ILE A 153 7.29 -11.62 1.68
N ASP A 154 7.01 -11.37 2.96
CA ASP A 154 6.15 -12.23 3.77
C ASP A 154 4.67 -11.88 3.63
N SER A 155 4.37 -10.58 3.46
CA SER A 155 3.00 -10.07 3.54
C SER A 155 2.75 -8.95 2.54
N VAL A 156 1.62 -9.00 1.83
CA VAL A 156 1.17 -7.94 0.94
C VAL A 156 -0.28 -7.58 1.23
N VAL A 157 -0.55 -6.29 1.41
CA VAL A 157 -1.89 -5.71 1.40
C VAL A 157 -2.04 -4.85 0.15
N ALA A 158 -2.93 -5.25 -0.75
CA ALA A 158 -3.19 -4.58 -2.01
C ALA A 158 -4.59 -3.95 -2.00
N TYR A 159 -4.65 -2.62 -1.83
CA TYR A 159 -5.90 -1.87 -1.93
C TYR A 159 -6.18 -1.51 -3.39
N THR A 160 -7.43 -1.75 -3.81
CA THR A 160 -7.90 -1.51 -5.17
C THR A 160 -6.92 -2.06 -6.21
N PRO A 161 -6.68 -3.41 -6.19
CA PRO A 161 -5.65 -4.04 -6.99
C PRO A 161 -5.97 -4.01 -8.49
N THR A 162 -4.94 -4.25 -9.28
CA THR A 162 -5.02 -4.69 -10.67
C THR A 162 -4.30 -6.02 -10.83
N ASP A 163 -4.76 -6.85 -11.75
CA ASP A 163 -4.19 -8.16 -12.06
C ASP A 163 -3.21 -8.15 -13.24
N VAL A 164 -3.08 -6.98 -13.90
CA VAL A 164 -2.15 -6.74 -15.01
C VAL A 164 -1.26 -5.54 -14.73
N VAL A 165 -0.11 -5.49 -15.37
CA VAL A 165 0.70 -4.28 -15.49
C VAL A 165 0.03 -3.37 -16.51
N TRP A 166 -0.18 -2.11 -16.18
CA TRP A 166 -0.77 -1.14 -17.09
C TRP A 166 0.30 -0.36 -17.86
N GLU A 167 -0.12 0.23 -18.97
CA GLU A 167 0.61 1.28 -19.66
C GLU A 167 0.99 2.41 -18.70
N GLY A 168 2.10 3.06 -18.96
CA GLY A 168 2.55 4.23 -18.22
C GLY A 168 2.00 5.53 -18.79
N TRP A 169 2.21 6.62 -18.08
CA TRP A 169 1.80 7.96 -18.49
C TRP A 169 2.81 9.03 -18.04
N GLY A 170 2.70 10.21 -18.64
CA GLY A 170 3.52 11.37 -18.33
C GLY A 170 3.56 12.31 -19.53
N LEU A 171 4.29 13.43 -19.41
CA LEU A 171 4.48 14.37 -20.50
C LEU A 171 5.09 13.71 -21.74
N GLU A 172 6.04 12.81 -21.54
CA GLU A 172 6.73 12.12 -22.64
C GLU A 172 5.78 11.26 -23.49
N VAL A 173 4.69 10.75 -22.92
CA VAL A 173 3.66 10.00 -23.67
C VAL A 173 2.75 10.94 -24.44
N VAL A 174 2.50 12.14 -23.92
CA VAL A 174 1.69 13.17 -24.61
C VAL A 174 2.46 13.76 -25.79
N GLU A 175 3.78 13.90 -25.67
CA GLU A 175 4.66 14.55 -26.64
C GLU A 175 5.33 13.61 -27.64
N ALA A 176 5.47 12.32 -27.28
CA ALA A 176 6.12 11.30 -28.09
C ALA A 176 5.14 10.24 -28.55
N GLU A 177 5.25 9.79 -29.79
CA GLU A 177 4.55 8.62 -30.28
C GLU A 177 5.13 7.37 -29.61
N GLY A 178 4.28 6.59 -28.95
CA GLY A 178 4.65 5.28 -28.42
C GLY A 178 4.10 5.02 -27.02
N THR A 179 3.78 3.76 -26.80
CA THR A 179 3.29 3.25 -25.53
C THR A 179 4.44 2.62 -24.74
N ARG A 180 4.52 2.88 -23.44
CA ARG A 180 5.55 2.36 -22.54
C ARG A 180 4.92 1.76 -21.30
N SER A 181 5.63 0.83 -20.67
CA SER A 181 5.18 0.24 -19.41
C SER A 181 5.19 1.25 -18.26
N SER A 182 4.28 1.09 -17.32
CA SER A 182 4.37 1.79 -16.03
C SER A 182 5.60 1.35 -15.23
N PHE A 183 5.98 0.07 -15.34
CA PHE A 183 7.00 -0.54 -14.50
C PHE A 183 8.07 -1.27 -15.29
N SER A 184 9.26 -1.34 -14.70
CA SER A 184 10.39 -2.14 -15.18
C SER A 184 10.95 -3.03 -14.06
N PHE A 185 11.61 -4.11 -14.46
CA PHE A 185 12.34 -4.99 -13.56
C PHE A 185 13.61 -5.52 -14.24
N ALA A 186 14.73 -5.57 -13.51
CA ALA A 186 16.05 -5.95 -14.02
C ALA A 186 16.46 -5.16 -15.27
N GLY A 187 16.12 -3.86 -15.28
CA GLY A 187 16.43 -2.95 -16.39
C GLY A 187 15.61 -3.15 -17.66
N GLN A 188 14.54 -3.98 -17.61
CA GLN A 188 13.65 -4.23 -18.74
C GLN A 188 12.22 -3.76 -18.42
N PRO A 189 11.56 -3.03 -19.35
CA PRO A 189 10.14 -2.75 -19.25
C PRO A 189 9.33 -4.03 -19.11
N LEU A 190 8.33 -4.03 -18.24
CA LEU A 190 7.42 -5.15 -18.13
C LEU A 190 6.39 -5.13 -19.27
N ALA A 191 5.94 -6.29 -19.73
CA ALA A 191 4.80 -6.36 -20.64
C ALA A 191 3.57 -5.77 -19.94
N PHE A 192 2.76 -5.03 -20.68
CA PHE A 192 1.68 -4.22 -20.13
C PHE A 192 0.42 -4.26 -20.99
N MET A 193 -0.71 -3.90 -20.36
CA MET A 193 -2.00 -3.68 -21.00
C MET A 193 -2.10 -2.21 -21.42
N PRO A 194 -2.31 -1.93 -22.72
CA PRO A 194 -2.49 -0.57 -23.19
C PRO A 194 -3.81 0.05 -22.71
N TYR A 195 -3.83 1.37 -22.62
CA TYR A 195 -5.04 2.15 -22.43
C TYR A 195 -5.75 2.42 -23.77
N ARG A 196 -7.02 2.79 -23.67
CA ARG A 196 -7.74 3.36 -24.82
C ARG A 196 -8.29 4.72 -24.46
N GLY A 197 -7.85 5.75 -25.18
CA GLY A 197 -8.33 7.13 -24.97
C GLY A 197 -7.78 7.78 -23.69
N PHE A 198 -6.59 7.38 -23.24
CA PHE A 198 -6.00 7.92 -22.01
C PHE A 198 -5.64 9.41 -22.13
N VAL A 199 -5.07 9.83 -23.27
CA VAL A 199 -4.70 11.23 -23.49
C VAL A 199 -5.94 12.12 -23.55
N GLU A 200 -6.97 11.68 -24.27
CA GLU A 200 -8.27 12.36 -24.33
C GLU A 200 -8.90 12.46 -22.94
N GLY A 201 -8.79 11.39 -22.15
CA GLY A 201 -9.24 11.37 -20.76
C GLY A 201 -8.48 12.35 -19.86
N LEU A 202 -7.16 12.46 -20.00
CA LEU A 202 -6.38 13.47 -19.29
C LEU A 202 -6.84 14.89 -19.63
N LEU A 203 -7.07 15.17 -20.91
CA LEU A 203 -7.54 16.47 -21.38
C LEU A 203 -8.97 16.78 -20.92
N ALA A 204 -9.81 15.76 -20.73
CA ALA A 204 -11.15 15.90 -20.16
C ALA A 204 -11.13 16.20 -18.64
N GLY A 205 -9.98 16.01 -17.99
CA GLY A 205 -9.78 16.31 -16.57
C GLY A 205 -10.70 15.49 -15.65
N PRO A 206 -11.43 16.13 -14.71
CA PRO A 206 -12.31 15.43 -13.76
C PRO A 206 -13.48 14.68 -14.41
N ALA A 207 -13.84 14.99 -15.66
CA ALA A 207 -14.92 14.33 -16.40
C ALA A 207 -14.47 13.03 -17.09
N ALA A 208 -13.19 12.66 -17.02
CA ALA A 208 -12.68 11.43 -17.60
C ALA A 208 -13.34 10.20 -16.99
N ASP A 209 -13.82 9.29 -17.82
CA ASP A 209 -14.23 7.95 -17.41
C ASP A 209 -12.99 7.03 -17.42
N LEU A 210 -12.23 7.07 -16.32
CA LEU A 210 -11.00 6.30 -16.20
C LEU A 210 -11.27 4.79 -16.21
N ARG A 211 -12.39 4.35 -15.66
CA ARG A 211 -12.80 2.95 -15.69
C ARG A 211 -13.03 2.45 -17.11
N ALA A 212 -13.75 3.23 -17.92
CA ALA A 212 -13.97 2.91 -19.33
C ALA A 212 -12.65 2.88 -20.12
N ILE A 213 -11.70 3.79 -19.84
CA ILE A 213 -10.37 3.81 -20.47
C ILE A 213 -9.64 2.47 -20.22
N HIS A 214 -9.66 1.95 -18.99
CA HIS A 214 -9.05 0.67 -18.65
C HIS A 214 -9.80 -0.52 -19.25
N GLU A 215 -11.13 -0.56 -19.10
CA GLU A 215 -11.95 -1.68 -19.62
C GLU A 215 -11.89 -1.76 -21.16
N ASN A 216 -11.95 -0.62 -21.85
CA ASN A 216 -11.81 -0.58 -23.30
C ASN A 216 -10.41 -0.96 -23.78
N GLY A 217 -9.36 -0.55 -23.04
CA GLY A 217 -7.98 -0.98 -23.32
C GLY A 217 -7.85 -2.51 -23.31
N ARG A 218 -8.40 -3.17 -22.29
CA ARG A 218 -8.43 -4.64 -22.22
C ARG A 218 -9.25 -5.26 -23.36
N ALA A 219 -10.41 -4.69 -23.67
CA ALA A 219 -11.27 -5.22 -24.72
C ALA A 219 -10.63 -5.11 -26.11
N ASP A 220 -9.84 -4.08 -26.36
CA ASP A 220 -9.15 -3.86 -27.64
C ASP A 220 -7.87 -4.70 -27.79
N HIS A 221 -7.28 -5.14 -26.68
CA HIS A 221 -5.98 -5.83 -26.65
C HIS A 221 -6.04 -7.20 -25.92
N PRO A 222 -6.98 -8.11 -26.26
CA PRO A 222 -7.09 -9.40 -25.60
C PRO A 222 -5.82 -10.27 -25.74
N GLU A 223 -5.02 -10.06 -26.79
CA GLU A 223 -3.74 -10.72 -27.01
C GLU A 223 -2.67 -10.35 -25.97
N ARG A 224 -2.83 -9.22 -25.27
CA ARG A 224 -1.92 -8.76 -24.21
C ARG A 224 -2.23 -9.38 -22.85
N GLU A 225 -3.42 -9.91 -22.66
CA GLU A 225 -3.91 -10.36 -21.36
C GLU A 225 -2.92 -11.31 -20.65
N ALA A 226 -2.44 -12.33 -21.36
CA ALA A 226 -1.52 -13.29 -20.77
C ALA A 226 -0.13 -12.72 -20.46
N SER A 227 0.39 -11.81 -21.30
CA SER A 227 1.72 -11.24 -21.14
C SER A 227 1.77 -10.11 -20.13
N ALA A 228 0.70 -9.31 -20.02
CA ALA A 228 0.59 -8.20 -19.08
C ALA A 228 0.21 -8.67 -17.66
N ARG A 229 -0.28 -9.90 -17.50
CA ARG A 229 -0.73 -10.43 -16.21
C ARG A 229 0.40 -10.46 -15.17
N ILE A 230 0.11 -10.01 -13.96
CA ILE A 230 1.02 -10.12 -12.82
C ILE A 230 0.94 -11.58 -12.31
N PRO A 231 2.06 -12.33 -12.29
CA PRO A 231 2.06 -13.74 -11.91
C PRO A 231 2.01 -13.92 -10.38
N VAL A 232 0.87 -13.54 -9.77
CA VAL A 232 0.66 -13.58 -8.31
C VAL A 232 0.74 -14.98 -7.71
N GLU A 233 0.56 -16.03 -8.50
CA GLU A 233 0.75 -17.43 -8.13
C GLU A 233 2.22 -17.80 -7.90
N ALA A 234 3.17 -16.98 -8.36
CA ALA A 234 4.60 -17.13 -8.03
C ALA A 234 4.96 -16.58 -6.62
N TYR A 235 4.05 -15.87 -5.98
CA TYR A 235 4.26 -15.29 -4.66
C TYR A 235 3.77 -16.24 -3.55
N PRO A 236 4.68 -16.85 -2.75
CA PRO A 236 4.30 -17.82 -1.72
C PRO A 236 3.78 -17.16 -0.44
N GLY A 237 4.05 -15.87 -0.21
CA GLY A 237 3.69 -15.15 1.01
C GLY A 237 2.19 -14.88 1.16
N ALA A 238 1.82 -14.27 2.26
CA ALA A 238 0.44 -13.92 2.57
C ALA A 238 -0.05 -12.72 1.76
N LEU A 239 -1.23 -12.84 1.15
CA LEU A 239 -1.84 -11.78 0.36
C LEU A 239 -3.25 -11.45 0.85
N MET A 240 -3.51 -10.14 1.05
CA MET A 240 -4.84 -9.58 1.22
C MET A 240 -5.13 -8.60 0.09
N VAL A 241 -6.27 -8.75 -0.57
CA VAL A 241 -6.79 -7.82 -1.59
C VAL A 241 -8.05 -7.16 -1.10
N ILE A 242 -8.20 -5.85 -1.36
CA ILE A 242 -9.34 -5.03 -0.90
C ILE A 242 -9.85 -4.24 -2.09
N ALA A 243 -11.12 -4.44 -2.49
CA ALA A 243 -11.65 -3.84 -3.70
C ALA A 243 -13.04 -3.24 -3.53
N GLY A 244 -13.33 -2.21 -4.33
CA GLY A 244 -14.62 -1.50 -4.36
C GLY A 244 -15.41 -1.80 -5.63
N GLY A 245 -16.71 -2.13 -5.49
CA GLY A 245 -17.58 -2.44 -6.63
C GLY A 245 -17.92 -1.21 -7.47
N ARG A 246 -17.89 -0.02 -6.87
CA ARG A 246 -18.11 1.28 -7.51
C ARG A 246 -16.80 2.00 -7.84
N ASP A 247 -15.68 1.28 -7.91
CA ASP A 247 -14.38 1.85 -8.28
C ASP A 247 -14.47 2.53 -9.65
N ALA A 248 -14.20 3.86 -9.70
CA ALA A 248 -14.28 4.67 -10.90
C ALA A 248 -12.92 4.81 -11.62
N GLN A 249 -11.85 4.26 -11.04
CA GLN A 249 -10.53 4.27 -11.69
C GLN A 249 -10.38 3.08 -12.62
N TRP A 250 -10.63 1.86 -12.11
CA TRP A 250 -10.64 0.61 -12.85
C TRP A 250 -11.51 -0.45 -12.15
N ASN A 251 -11.68 -1.60 -12.76
CA ASN A 251 -12.48 -2.69 -12.19
C ASN A 251 -11.68 -3.50 -11.16
N SER A 252 -11.45 -2.91 -9.99
CA SER A 252 -10.64 -3.54 -8.93
C SER A 252 -11.27 -4.83 -8.39
N THR A 253 -12.60 -4.99 -8.44
CA THR A 253 -13.26 -6.24 -8.03
C THR A 253 -12.98 -7.38 -8.99
N SER A 254 -13.05 -7.13 -10.31
CA SER A 254 -12.69 -8.16 -11.31
C SER A 254 -11.22 -8.56 -11.21
N ALA A 255 -10.32 -7.60 -10.95
CA ALA A 255 -8.91 -7.85 -10.72
C ALA A 255 -8.68 -8.67 -9.44
N ALA A 256 -9.35 -8.32 -8.34
CA ALA A 256 -9.28 -9.09 -7.08
C ALA A 256 -9.74 -10.54 -7.29
N ASP A 257 -10.84 -10.75 -8.01
CA ASP A 257 -11.34 -12.10 -8.34
C ASP A 257 -10.35 -12.89 -9.20
N ALA A 258 -9.69 -12.26 -10.18
CA ALA A 258 -8.67 -12.88 -11.00
C ALA A 258 -7.44 -13.30 -10.18
N ILE A 259 -6.97 -12.42 -9.27
CA ILE A 259 -5.88 -12.66 -8.34
C ILE A 259 -6.21 -13.84 -7.42
N VAL A 260 -7.41 -13.83 -6.80
CA VAL A 260 -7.86 -14.90 -5.90
C VAL A 260 -7.91 -16.23 -6.63
N ARG A 261 -8.48 -16.27 -7.84
CA ARG A 261 -8.53 -17.50 -8.66
C ARG A 261 -7.14 -18.04 -8.97
N ALA A 262 -6.25 -17.21 -9.52
CA ALA A 262 -4.90 -17.62 -9.87
C ALA A 262 -4.12 -18.21 -8.68
N ARG A 263 -4.26 -17.61 -7.51
CA ARG A 263 -3.61 -18.11 -6.29
C ARG A 263 -4.28 -19.36 -5.73
N THR A 264 -5.61 -19.44 -5.79
CA THR A 264 -6.35 -20.64 -5.37
C THR A 264 -5.97 -21.85 -6.22
N ASP A 265 -5.87 -21.68 -7.53
CA ASP A 265 -5.44 -22.72 -8.48
C ASP A 265 -4.01 -23.21 -8.20
N ALA A 266 -3.16 -22.34 -7.65
CA ALA A 266 -1.81 -22.65 -7.17
C ALA A 266 -1.76 -23.20 -5.73
N GLY A 267 -2.90 -23.36 -5.06
CA GLY A 267 -2.97 -23.81 -3.66
C GLY A 267 -2.54 -22.74 -2.63
N LEU A 268 -2.50 -21.49 -3.02
CA LEU A 268 -2.07 -20.36 -2.17
C LEU A 268 -3.28 -19.59 -1.64
N PRO A 269 -3.50 -19.50 -0.31
CA PRO A 269 -4.62 -18.77 0.24
C PRO A 269 -4.49 -17.26 -0.01
N THR A 270 -5.62 -16.59 -0.22
CA THR A 270 -5.72 -15.14 -0.37
C THR A 270 -6.92 -14.63 0.40
N GLU A 271 -6.72 -13.63 1.25
CA GLU A 271 -7.83 -12.94 1.91
C GLU A 271 -8.38 -11.87 0.97
N SER A 272 -9.69 -11.84 0.81
CA SER A 272 -10.36 -10.90 -0.08
C SER A 272 -11.46 -10.15 0.65
N LEU A 273 -11.42 -8.82 0.59
CA LEU A 273 -12.45 -7.93 1.13
C LEU A 273 -13.06 -7.13 -0.02
N ILE A 274 -14.30 -7.46 -0.37
CA ILE A 274 -15.03 -6.79 -1.46
C ILE A 274 -16.13 -5.93 -0.85
N TYR A 275 -16.15 -4.65 -1.20
CA TYR A 275 -17.13 -3.66 -0.76
C TYR A 275 -17.96 -3.19 -1.96
N PRO A 276 -19.14 -3.79 -2.21
CA PRO A 276 -19.90 -3.57 -3.46
C PRO A 276 -20.27 -2.11 -3.76
N GLU A 277 -20.55 -1.32 -2.72
CA GLU A 277 -20.96 0.08 -2.89
C GLU A 277 -19.82 1.08 -2.76
N ALA A 278 -18.61 0.64 -2.36
CA ALA A 278 -17.46 1.51 -2.22
C ALA A 278 -16.71 1.68 -3.53
N GLY A 279 -16.00 2.81 -3.64
CA GLY A 279 -15.15 3.17 -4.78
C GLY A 279 -13.68 2.83 -4.57
N HIS A 280 -12.80 3.67 -5.14
CA HIS A 280 -11.34 3.48 -5.18
C HIS A 280 -10.63 3.86 -3.87
N ASP A 281 -11.12 4.84 -3.10
CA ASP A 281 -10.46 5.31 -1.88
C ASP A 281 -10.83 4.46 -0.64
N LEU A 282 -10.08 3.37 -0.45
CA LEU A 282 -10.32 2.37 0.60
C LEU A 282 -9.24 2.32 1.69
N VAL A 283 -8.19 3.17 1.63
CA VAL A 283 -7.05 3.08 2.54
C VAL A 283 -7.29 3.79 3.86
N GLY A 284 -6.96 3.11 4.97
CA GLY A 284 -7.00 3.67 6.34
C GLY A 284 -8.38 3.62 6.98
N ASP A 285 -8.56 4.32 8.07
CA ASP A 285 -9.77 4.33 8.94
C ASP A 285 -10.57 5.64 8.87
N GLY A 286 -10.17 6.56 7.97
CA GLY A 286 -10.70 7.92 7.94
C GLY A 286 -12.18 8.03 7.62
N GLY A 287 -12.78 9.14 8.05
CA GLY A 287 -14.15 9.53 7.75
C GLY A 287 -14.39 9.84 6.27
N PRO A 288 -15.60 10.35 5.93
CA PRO A 288 -15.95 10.69 4.55
C PRO A 288 -14.96 11.66 3.90
N ARG A 289 -14.61 11.40 2.63
CA ARG A 289 -13.75 12.22 1.78
C ARG A 289 -14.43 12.47 0.45
N ASP A 290 -13.93 13.41 -0.34
CA ASP A 290 -14.38 13.62 -1.71
C ASP A 290 -14.16 12.36 -2.55
N THR A 291 -15.17 11.99 -3.34
CA THR A 291 -15.19 10.80 -4.19
C THR A 291 -15.25 11.11 -5.68
N ALA A 292 -15.07 12.37 -6.08
CA ALA A 292 -15.25 12.82 -7.46
C ALA A 292 -14.50 11.96 -8.50
N ARG A 293 -13.35 11.40 -8.12
CA ARG A 293 -12.56 10.47 -8.96
C ARG A 293 -12.49 9.05 -8.43
N SER A 294 -13.03 8.80 -7.25
CA SER A 294 -12.95 7.51 -6.56
C SER A 294 -14.13 6.60 -6.89
N GLY A 295 -15.29 7.18 -7.17
CA GLY A 295 -16.54 6.41 -7.22
C GLY A 295 -17.06 6.06 -5.82
N GLY A 296 -18.20 5.39 -5.77
CA GLY A 296 -18.94 5.17 -4.54
C GLY A 296 -19.50 6.48 -3.94
N THR A 297 -19.98 6.43 -2.71
CA THR A 297 -20.31 7.64 -1.95
C THR A 297 -19.27 7.90 -0.85
N PRO A 298 -19.12 9.14 -0.35
CA PRO A 298 -18.25 9.42 0.80
C PRO A 298 -18.53 8.52 2.00
N GLN A 299 -19.80 8.20 2.26
CA GLN A 299 -20.26 7.38 3.38
C GLN A 299 -19.92 5.90 3.17
N ASP A 300 -20.16 5.35 1.97
CA ASP A 300 -19.86 3.95 1.66
C ASP A 300 -18.35 3.70 1.66
N ASN A 301 -17.57 4.62 1.11
CA ASN A 301 -16.11 4.55 1.14
C ASN A 301 -15.58 4.65 2.58
N ALA A 302 -16.16 5.49 3.42
CA ALA A 302 -15.78 5.60 4.83
C ALA A 302 -16.13 4.33 5.61
N ALA A 303 -17.33 3.77 5.40
CA ALA A 303 -17.76 2.52 6.03
C ALA A 303 -16.83 1.35 5.63
N ALA A 304 -16.48 1.26 4.35
CA ALA A 304 -15.56 0.25 3.86
C ALA A 304 -14.16 0.39 4.50
N ARG A 305 -13.61 1.61 4.61
CA ARG A 305 -12.33 1.86 5.29
C ARG A 305 -12.38 1.45 6.76
N GLN A 306 -13.43 1.84 7.48
CA GLN A 306 -13.58 1.54 8.90
C GLN A 306 -13.71 0.03 9.17
N ASP A 307 -14.33 -0.71 8.26
CA ASP A 307 -14.43 -2.16 8.34
C ASP A 307 -13.14 -2.88 7.91
N ALA A 308 -12.49 -2.40 6.84
CA ALA A 308 -11.25 -3.00 6.31
C ALA A 308 -10.05 -2.80 7.23
N TRP A 309 -9.87 -1.59 7.79
CA TRP A 309 -8.65 -1.24 8.51
C TRP A 309 -8.32 -2.15 9.70
N PRO A 310 -9.25 -2.50 10.61
CA PRO A 310 -8.97 -3.47 11.67
C PRO A 310 -8.55 -4.84 11.15
N LYS A 311 -9.12 -5.27 10.01
CA LYS A 311 -8.78 -6.56 9.37
C LYS A 311 -7.37 -6.52 8.78
N VAL A 312 -6.97 -5.40 8.17
CA VAL A 312 -5.60 -5.18 7.68
C VAL A 312 -4.59 -5.20 8.83
N VAL A 313 -4.88 -4.51 9.92
CA VAL A 313 -4.04 -4.52 11.12
C VAL A 313 -3.86 -5.94 11.66
N ALA A 314 -4.95 -6.69 11.77
CA ALA A 314 -4.91 -8.09 12.21
C ALA A 314 -4.14 -8.99 11.23
N PHE A 315 -4.31 -8.77 9.92
CA PHE A 315 -3.57 -9.48 8.88
C PHE A 315 -2.07 -9.25 8.98
N LEU A 316 -1.62 -8.00 9.03
CA LEU A 316 -0.19 -7.66 9.18
C LEU A 316 0.39 -8.22 10.48
N ALA A 317 -0.35 -8.13 11.60
CA ALA A 317 0.09 -8.68 12.87
C ALA A 317 0.31 -10.20 12.80
N ARG A 318 -0.58 -10.93 12.15
CA ARG A 318 -0.50 -12.40 12.02
C ARG A 318 0.63 -12.83 11.08
N THR A 319 0.82 -12.11 9.97
CA THR A 319 1.73 -12.52 8.89
C THR A 319 3.16 -12.02 9.07
N LEU A 320 3.39 -10.98 9.90
CA LEU A 320 4.71 -10.42 10.20
C LEU A 320 5.19 -10.69 11.63
N THR A 321 4.41 -11.42 12.42
CA THR A 321 4.86 -11.87 13.76
C THR A 321 5.60 -13.21 13.62
N PRO A 322 6.76 -13.41 14.27
CA PRO A 322 7.42 -14.72 14.28
C PRO A 322 6.48 -15.78 14.85
N GLU A 323 6.40 -16.94 14.20
CA GLU A 323 5.85 -18.13 14.84
C GLU A 323 6.66 -18.40 16.12
N ARG A 324 5.97 -18.52 17.26
CA ARG A 324 6.61 -18.79 18.56
C ARG A 324 7.00 -20.25 18.67
#